data_c14f5bee1e94af8aab95867996ad82a6
#
_entry.id   c14f5bee1e94af8aab95867996ad82a6
#
_cell.length_a   1.000
_cell.length_b   1.000
_cell.length_c   1.000
_cell.angle_alpha   90.00
_cell.angle_beta   90.00
_cell.angle_gamma   90.00
#
_symmetry.space_group_name_H-M   'P 1'
#
loop_
_entity.id
_entity.type
_entity.pdbx_description
1 polymer ?
#
loop_
_entity_poly.entity_id
_entity_poly.type
_entity_poly.pdbx_seq_one_letter_code
_entity_poly.pdbx_strand_id
1 'polypeptide(L)'
;MTDEIIKQIKRNLSGNPDLDRDYLVSQLDYYKNHESAYEIIKEISRLIWQSLDFYLDYNDNESKKTNVSRILDEVIPLIANRDKKTALEKLDNFMSYFVDKYEMGNIPKGSDFKSNRPITEIQYMRYEENKLSRSPRNYNLNQKKSRVNWKKDVKINRISEVDSEDNTLLKEYHSFLNPLEEILFYQYIGLRNELEYIPFNEPLFDLYYIYGTLLLENDNFEKAEKYLLKALRINPVSSKTILSLVDIYKSKTRTYNRFFLYNVDALKFAYKNEDIARAYRNFGFFYVEENQLDIAAVFYDFSLNFDFNKQAFRELEYIKSRGFNTEISRKDAERIIESKSIQVGANPFVLDTLKGICADLEYRKNYSGALYFYRILYDLTKDNIVLGKINSIQNRI
;
A
#
# COMPACT_ATOMS: atom_id res chain seq x y z
N MET A 1 -25.96 8.91 -16.00
CA MET A 1 -24.86 9.90 -16.08
C MET A 1 -23.50 9.21 -16.00
N THR A 2 -23.15 8.49 -14.95
CA THR A 2 -21.87 7.76 -14.80
C THR A 2 -21.59 6.79 -15.95
N ASP A 3 -22.58 5.98 -16.35
CA ASP A 3 -22.45 5.04 -17.47
C ASP A 3 -22.19 5.72 -18.81
N GLU A 4 -22.73 6.91 -19.02
CA GLU A 4 -22.52 7.69 -20.24
C GLU A 4 -21.08 8.21 -20.30
N ILE A 5 -20.56 8.71 -19.18
CA ILE A 5 -19.16 9.13 -19.03
C ILE A 5 -18.23 7.97 -19.34
N ILE A 6 -18.48 6.81 -18.73
CA ILE A 6 -17.67 5.59 -18.96
C ILE A 6 -17.72 5.15 -20.42
N LYS A 7 -18.89 5.19 -21.05
CA LYS A 7 -19.03 4.88 -22.48
C LYS A 7 -18.25 5.85 -23.36
N GLN A 8 -18.26 7.13 -23.03
CA GLN A 8 -17.50 8.16 -23.77
C GLN A 8 -16.00 7.92 -23.62
N ILE A 9 -15.51 7.62 -22.41
CA ILE A 9 -14.11 7.28 -22.17
C ILE A 9 -13.70 6.07 -23.01
N LYS A 10 -14.50 5.00 -23.01
CA LYS A 10 -14.24 3.78 -23.80
C LYS A 10 -14.22 4.03 -25.32
N ARG A 11 -15.05 4.94 -25.84
CA ARG A 11 -15.07 5.29 -27.27
C ARG A 11 -13.83 6.04 -27.73
N ASN A 12 -13.14 6.71 -26.81
CA ASN A 12 -11.94 7.49 -27.10
C ASN A 12 -10.65 6.67 -27.01
N LEU A 13 -10.74 5.38 -26.66
CA LEU A 13 -9.59 4.49 -26.67
C LEU A 13 -9.17 4.20 -28.12
N SER A 14 -7.87 4.32 -28.38
CA SER A 14 -7.27 4.15 -29.71
C SER A 14 -6.97 2.69 -30.07
N GLY A 15 -6.94 1.80 -29.05
CA GLY A 15 -6.47 0.43 -29.18
C GLY A 15 -4.94 0.29 -29.07
N ASN A 16 -4.21 1.40 -28.90
CA ASN A 16 -2.79 1.38 -28.58
C ASN A 16 -2.62 1.45 -27.05
N PRO A 17 -2.02 0.43 -26.42
CA PRO A 17 -1.93 0.35 -24.97
C PRO A 17 -1.28 1.57 -24.29
N ASP A 18 -0.21 2.09 -24.87
CA ASP A 18 0.51 3.22 -24.28
C ASP A 18 -0.29 4.53 -24.38
N LEU A 19 -0.84 4.82 -25.57
CA LEU A 19 -1.69 6.00 -25.79
C LEU A 19 -2.98 5.94 -24.97
N ASP A 20 -3.59 4.76 -24.89
CA ASP A 20 -4.81 4.54 -24.12
C ASP A 20 -4.55 4.68 -22.63
N ARG A 21 -3.39 4.24 -22.15
CA ARG A 21 -2.97 4.43 -20.77
C ARG A 21 -2.82 5.91 -20.43
N ASP A 22 -2.10 6.68 -21.24
CA ASP A 22 -1.90 8.11 -21.02
C ASP A 22 -3.24 8.86 -21.03
N TYR A 23 -4.12 8.52 -21.96
CA TYR A 23 -5.47 9.07 -21.99
C TYR A 23 -6.26 8.72 -20.72
N LEU A 24 -6.32 7.45 -20.33
CA LEU A 24 -7.06 7.00 -19.15
C LEU A 24 -6.53 7.65 -17.87
N VAL A 25 -5.23 7.79 -17.76
CA VAL A 25 -4.57 8.48 -16.66
C VAL A 25 -4.99 9.94 -16.57
N SER A 26 -5.07 10.65 -17.70
CA SER A 26 -5.57 12.04 -17.74
C SER A 26 -7.03 12.15 -17.28
N GLN A 27 -7.84 11.12 -17.54
CA GLN A 27 -9.25 11.08 -17.13
C GLN A 27 -9.41 10.88 -15.60
N LEU A 28 -8.48 10.20 -14.92
CA LEU A 28 -8.50 10.08 -13.44
C LEU A 28 -8.44 11.46 -12.79
N ASP A 29 -7.55 12.32 -13.28
CA ASP A 29 -7.40 13.68 -12.74
C ASP A 29 -8.61 14.56 -13.08
N TYR A 30 -9.13 14.45 -14.28
CA TYR A 30 -10.30 15.20 -14.73
C TYR A 30 -11.54 14.92 -13.86
N TYR A 31 -11.81 13.65 -13.54
CA TYR A 31 -13.00 13.24 -12.80
C TYR A 31 -12.82 13.16 -11.27
N LYS A 32 -11.65 13.44 -10.73
CA LYS A 32 -11.39 13.32 -9.28
C LYS A 32 -12.32 14.11 -8.35
N ASN A 33 -12.92 15.19 -8.84
CA ASN A 33 -13.84 16.04 -8.07
C ASN A 33 -15.30 15.90 -8.51
N HIS A 34 -15.62 14.93 -9.39
CA HIS A 34 -16.97 14.68 -9.85
C HIS A 34 -17.83 14.08 -8.72
N GLU A 35 -19.14 14.33 -8.72
CA GLU A 35 -20.05 13.77 -7.70
C GLU A 35 -20.05 12.24 -7.64
N SER A 36 -19.80 11.57 -8.78
CA SER A 36 -19.66 10.13 -8.91
C SER A 36 -18.20 9.70 -9.11
N ALA A 37 -17.23 10.46 -8.55
CA ALA A 37 -15.80 10.21 -8.76
C ALA A 37 -15.39 8.77 -8.42
N TYR A 38 -15.90 8.21 -7.33
CA TYR A 38 -15.57 6.85 -6.91
C TYR A 38 -15.83 5.80 -8.01
N GLU A 39 -17.04 5.80 -8.58
CA GLU A 39 -17.42 4.81 -9.59
C GLU A 39 -16.67 5.03 -10.93
N ILE A 40 -16.45 6.30 -11.30
CA ILE A 40 -15.73 6.65 -12.53
C ILE A 40 -14.25 6.24 -12.40
N ILE A 41 -13.59 6.61 -11.32
CA ILE A 41 -12.17 6.30 -11.08
C ILE A 41 -11.95 4.78 -11.00
N LYS A 42 -12.85 4.05 -10.33
CA LYS A 42 -12.82 2.59 -10.26
C LYS A 42 -12.83 1.96 -11.66
N GLU A 43 -13.72 2.41 -12.54
CA GLU A 43 -13.80 1.87 -13.90
C GLU A 43 -12.62 2.30 -14.78
N ILE A 44 -12.14 3.53 -14.66
CA ILE A 44 -10.93 3.99 -15.36
C ILE A 44 -9.72 3.17 -14.91
N SER A 45 -9.54 2.97 -13.61
CA SER A 45 -8.45 2.15 -13.08
C SER A 45 -8.49 0.71 -13.62
N ARG A 46 -9.70 0.14 -13.75
CA ARG A 46 -9.92 -1.16 -14.38
C ARG A 46 -9.52 -1.16 -15.87
N LEU A 47 -9.83 -0.10 -16.60
CA LEU A 47 -9.46 0.05 -18.02
C LEU A 47 -7.95 0.20 -18.19
N ILE A 48 -7.28 0.97 -17.33
CA ILE A 48 -5.82 1.08 -17.31
C ILE A 48 -5.20 -0.30 -17.15
N TRP A 49 -5.70 -1.09 -16.19
CA TRP A 49 -5.20 -2.44 -15.99
C TRP A 49 -5.45 -3.36 -17.19
N GLN A 50 -6.59 -3.23 -17.86
CA GLN A 50 -6.91 -4.00 -19.08
C GLN A 50 -5.98 -3.68 -20.25
N SER A 51 -5.45 -2.45 -20.34
CA SER A 51 -4.50 -2.06 -21.38
C SER A 51 -3.07 -2.61 -21.12
N LEU A 52 -2.82 -3.10 -19.91
CA LEU A 52 -1.55 -3.69 -19.54
C LEU A 52 -1.57 -5.22 -19.80
N ASP A 53 -1.22 -5.65 -21.00
CA ASP A 53 -0.88 -7.08 -21.28
C ASP A 53 0.33 -7.59 -20.45
N PHE A 54 0.75 -6.80 -19.50
CA PHE A 54 2.08 -6.76 -18.92
C PHE A 54 2.36 -7.83 -17.84
N TYR A 55 1.35 -8.42 -17.21
CA TYR A 55 1.60 -9.17 -15.97
C TYR A 55 1.70 -10.70 -16.12
N LEU A 56 1.56 -11.23 -17.31
CA LEU A 56 1.54 -12.68 -17.52
C LEU A 56 2.86 -13.26 -18.06
N ASP A 57 3.75 -12.42 -18.61
CA ASP A 57 5.03 -12.85 -19.18
C ASP A 57 6.24 -12.64 -18.25
N TYR A 58 6.03 -12.42 -16.96
CA TYR A 58 7.14 -12.15 -16.02
C TYR A 58 8.09 -13.35 -15.83
N ASN A 59 7.70 -14.54 -16.31
CA ASN A 59 8.47 -15.78 -16.07
C ASN A 59 9.36 -16.27 -17.24
N ASP A 60 9.33 -15.65 -18.43
CA ASP A 60 9.95 -16.29 -19.60
C ASP A 60 11.21 -15.64 -20.17
N ASN A 61 11.77 -14.60 -19.59
CA ASN A 61 13.04 -14.03 -20.09
C ASN A 61 14.25 -14.40 -19.21
N GLU A 62 14.68 -15.66 -19.24
CA GLU A 62 15.98 -16.07 -18.68
C GLU A 62 17.20 -15.33 -19.27
N SER A 63 17.03 -14.62 -20.37
CA SER A 63 18.14 -14.10 -21.19
C SER A 63 18.78 -12.79 -20.70
N LYS A 64 18.21 -12.07 -19.69
CA LYS A 64 18.79 -10.81 -19.17
C LYS A 64 18.63 -10.65 -17.67
N LYS A 65 19.10 -11.62 -16.88
CA LYS A 65 19.13 -11.43 -15.41
C LYS A 65 20.04 -10.26 -15.06
N THR A 66 19.48 -9.26 -14.39
CA THR A 66 20.22 -8.12 -13.86
C THR A 66 21.03 -8.53 -12.62
N ASN A 67 21.99 -7.70 -12.21
CA ASN A 67 22.74 -7.95 -10.97
C ASN A 67 21.82 -8.02 -9.74
N VAL A 68 20.74 -7.22 -9.73
CA VAL A 68 19.72 -7.23 -8.68
C VAL A 68 18.95 -8.56 -8.68
N SER A 69 18.52 -9.05 -9.85
CA SER A 69 17.84 -10.34 -9.94
C SER A 69 18.73 -11.48 -9.46
N ARG A 70 20.02 -11.46 -9.82
CA ARG A 70 20.98 -12.52 -9.41
C ARG A 70 21.16 -12.57 -7.90
N ILE A 71 21.37 -11.43 -7.23
CA ILE A 71 21.52 -11.43 -5.77
C ILE A 71 20.22 -11.86 -5.07
N LEU A 72 19.04 -11.50 -5.59
CA LEU A 72 17.77 -11.96 -5.05
C LEU A 72 17.59 -13.48 -5.23
N ASP A 73 17.96 -14.04 -6.37
CA ASP A 73 17.95 -15.50 -6.61
C ASP A 73 18.82 -16.26 -5.60
N GLU A 74 19.91 -15.64 -5.10
CA GLU A 74 20.76 -16.24 -4.08
C GLU A 74 20.20 -16.08 -2.65
N VAL A 75 19.59 -14.94 -2.36
CA VAL A 75 19.18 -14.55 -1.01
C VAL A 75 17.81 -15.12 -0.63
N ILE A 76 16.86 -15.16 -1.56
CA ILE A 76 15.49 -15.65 -1.29
C ILE A 76 15.49 -17.10 -0.78
N PRO A 77 16.25 -18.05 -1.37
CA PRO A 77 16.34 -19.42 -0.85
C PRO A 77 16.94 -19.48 0.57
N LEU A 78 17.92 -18.63 0.89
CA LEU A 78 18.52 -18.58 2.23
C LEU A 78 17.47 -18.15 3.27
N ILE A 79 16.67 -17.13 2.95
CA ILE A 79 15.58 -16.68 3.81
C ILE A 79 14.55 -17.79 4.01
N ALA A 80 14.17 -18.47 2.93
CA ALA A 80 13.21 -19.58 2.99
C ALA A 80 13.74 -20.72 3.89
N ASN A 81 15.05 -20.97 3.89
CA ASN A 81 15.73 -21.95 4.73
C ASN A 81 16.07 -21.40 6.15
N ARG A 82 15.58 -20.21 6.50
CA ARG A 82 15.81 -19.52 7.79
C ARG A 82 17.28 -19.12 8.06
N ASP A 83 18.13 -19.14 7.05
CA ASP A 83 19.51 -18.65 7.14
C ASP A 83 19.54 -17.13 6.82
N LYS A 84 18.87 -16.38 7.68
CA LYS A 84 18.76 -14.92 7.54
C LYS A 84 20.09 -14.19 7.74
N LYS A 85 21.01 -14.78 8.51
CA LYS A 85 22.33 -14.21 8.77
C LYS A 85 23.16 -14.18 7.50
N THR A 86 23.31 -15.32 6.83
CA THR A 86 24.03 -15.41 5.54
C THR A 86 23.35 -14.56 4.47
N ALA A 87 22.02 -14.51 4.44
CA ALA A 87 21.27 -13.65 3.55
C ALA A 87 21.62 -12.17 3.75
N LEU A 88 21.67 -11.71 5.00
CA LEU A 88 22.02 -10.32 5.34
C LEU A 88 23.47 -10.01 4.97
N GLU A 89 24.42 -10.89 5.29
CA GLU A 89 25.85 -10.72 4.94
C GLU A 89 26.05 -10.58 3.42
N LYS A 90 25.36 -11.41 2.61
CA LYS A 90 25.39 -11.30 1.15
C LYS A 90 24.83 -9.96 0.66
N LEU A 91 23.69 -9.54 1.23
CA LEU A 91 23.09 -8.24 0.85
C LEU A 91 23.94 -7.06 1.33
N ASP A 92 24.53 -7.09 2.52
CA ASP A 92 25.45 -6.03 2.98
C ASP A 92 26.64 -5.88 2.03
N ASN A 93 27.23 -6.99 1.61
CA ASN A 93 28.33 -6.98 0.63
C ASN A 93 27.85 -6.42 -0.71
N PHE A 94 26.73 -6.89 -1.24
CA PHE A 94 26.17 -6.40 -2.49
C PHE A 94 25.88 -4.88 -2.41
N MET A 95 25.20 -4.41 -1.36
CA MET A 95 24.82 -3.03 -1.19
C MET A 95 26.01 -2.10 -0.95
N SER A 96 27.14 -2.60 -0.45
CA SER A 96 28.36 -1.82 -0.30
C SER A 96 29.01 -1.45 -1.65
N TYR A 97 28.83 -2.29 -2.67
CA TYR A 97 29.32 -2.07 -4.05
C TYR A 97 28.20 -1.58 -4.99
N PHE A 98 26.95 -1.69 -4.54
CA PHE A 98 25.79 -1.24 -5.29
C PHE A 98 25.74 0.28 -5.23
N VAL A 99 26.47 0.92 -6.16
CA VAL A 99 26.26 2.32 -6.45
C VAL A 99 24.89 2.39 -7.13
N ASP A 100 23.95 2.97 -6.43
CA ASP A 100 22.58 3.10 -6.91
C ASP A 100 22.61 3.92 -8.20
N LYS A 101 22.59 3.20 -9.35
CA LYS A 101 22.57 3.80 -10.69
C LYS A 101 21.48 4.85 -10.80
N TYR A 102 20.42 4.66 -10.04
CA TYR A 102 19.23 5.51 -10.00
C TYR A 102 19.41 6.71 -9.05
N GLU A 103 20.32 6.64 -8.05
CA GLU A 103 20.70 7.81 -7.25
C GLU A 103 21.73 8.70 -7.95
N MET A 104 22.59 8.15 -8.81
CA MET A 104 23.77 8.86 -9.31
C MET A 104 23.82 9.14 -10.82
N GLY A 105 23.03 8.52 -11.66
CA GLY A 105 23.34 8.63 -13.09
C GLY A 105 22.21 8.61 -14.11
N ASN A 106 21.06 8.03 -13.82
CA ASN A 106 19.96 7.86 -14.78
C ASN A 106 18.65 8.55 -14.38
N ILE A 107 18.60 9.19 -13.23
CA ILE A 107 17.53 10.13 -12.92
C ILE A 107 17.95 11.44 -13.57
N PRO A 108 17.13 12.04 -14.44
CA PRO A 108 17.43 13.34 -15.01
C PRO A 108 17.82 14.31 -13.88
N LYS A 109 18.94 15.02 -14.03
CA LYS A 109 19.33 16.08 -13.11
C LYS A 109 18.17 17.07 -13.04
N GLY A 110 17.41 17.07 -11.96
CA GLY A 110 16.19 17.88 -11.82
C GLY A 110 15.02 17.11 -11.20
N SER A 111 15.02 15.77 -11.23
CA SER A 111 14.10 15.02 -10.41
C SER A 111 14.55 15.09 -8.95
N ASP A 112 14.05 16.12 -8.26
CA ASP A 112 14.29 16.24 -6.83
C ASP A 112 13.66 15.02 -6.15
N PHE A 113 14.47 14.03 -5.76
CA PHE A 113 14.05 12.87 -4.96
C PHE A 113 13.32 13.29 -3.68
N LYS A 114 13.40 14.58 -3.33
CA LYS A 114 12.64 15.19 -2.25
C LYS A 114 11.14 15.29 -2.52
N SER A 115 10.68 15.18 -3.78
CA SER A 115 9.27 15.28 -4.12
C SER A 115 8.50 13.97 -3.96
N ASN A 116 9.17 12.81 -4.01
CA ASN A 116 8.58 11.48 -3.79
C ASN A 116 8.53 11.12 -2.31
N ARG A 117 8.03 12.01 -1.47
CA ARG A 117 7.73 11.66 -0.09
C ARG A 117 6.52 10.73 -0.07
N PRO A 118 6.56 9.61 0.69
CA PRO A 118 5.38 8.81 0.93
C PRO A 118 4.22 9.70 1.35
N ILE A 119 3.01 9.38 0.92
CA ILE A 119 1.80 10.16 1.30
C ILE A 119 1.69 10.30 2.80
N THR A 120 1.99 9.24 3.53
CA THR A 120 2.09 9.22 4.99
C THR A 120 3.04 10.28 5.52
N GLU A 121 4.19 10.48 4.89
CA GLU A 121 5.14 11.50 5.31
C GLU A 121 4.60 12.92 5.03
N ILE A 122 3.91 13.11 3.90
CA ILE A 122 3.22 14.37 3.56
C ILE A 122 2.05 14.62 4.52
N GLN A 123 1.26 13.60 4.83
CA GLN A 123 0.16 13.70 5.78
C GLN A 123 0.68 13.94 7.20
N TYR A 124 1.78 13.30 7.60
CA TYR A 124 2.44 13.50 8.87
C TYR A 124 3.00 14.92 9.01
N MET A 125 3.66 15.45 8.00
CA MET A 125 4.19 16.83 8.04
C MET A 125 3.06 17.85 8.19
N ARG A 126 1.92 17.66 7.50
CA ARG A 126 0.72 18.49 7.69
C ARG A 126 0.12 18.34 9.09
N TYR A 127 0.18 17.15 9.66
CA TYR A 127 -0.25 16.91 11.04
C TYR A 127 0.65 17.61 12.04
N GLU A 128 1.97 17.57 11.87
CA GLU A 128 2.95 18.28 12.71
C GLU A 128 2.78 19.79 12.61
N GLU A 129 2.59 20.34 11.41
CA GLU A 129 2.33 21.76 11.20
C GLU A 129 1.04 22.22 11.90
N ASN A 130 -0.01 21.39 11.90
CA ASN A 130 -1.26 21.67 12.60
C ASN A 130 -1.17 21.43 14.11
N LYS A 131 -0.22 20.63 14.60
CA LYS A 131 -0.05 20.28 16.00
C LYS A 131 0.68 21.34 16.81
N LEU A 132 1.53 22.16 16.18
CA LEU A 132 2.16 23.31 16.82
C LEU A 132 1.13 24.31 17.39
N SER A 133 -0.15 24.17 17.04
CA SER A 133 -1.25 24.97 17.53
C SER A 133 -2.16 24.31 18.56
N ARG A 134 -2.01 23.01 18.91
CA ARG A 134 -2.94 22.30 19.84
C ARG A 134 -2.27 21.24 20.70
N SER A 135 -2.52 21.33 22.01
CA SER A 135 -2.08 20.38 23.05
C SER A 135 -2.64 18.97 22.86
N PRO A 136 -1.87 17.87 23.16
CA PRO A 136 -2.25 16.47 22.92
C PRO A 136 -3.48 15.96 23.71
N ARG A 137 -3.96 16.70 24.68
CA ARG A 137 -5.00 16.22 25.64
C ARG A 137 -6.45 16.28 25.15
N ASN A 138 -6.73 16.83 23.95
CA ASN A 138 -8.09 16.98 23.43
C ASN A 138 -8.23 16.44 22.00
N TYR A 139 -7.87 15.18 21.77
CA TYR A 139 -8.28 14.48 20.57
C TYR A 139 -9.74 14.04 20.70
N ASN A 140 -10.64 15.00 20.57
CA ASN A 140 -12.04 14.71 20.34
C ASN A 140 -12.24 14.58 18.83
N LEU A 141 -12.27 13.34 18.34
CA LEU A 141 -12.49 12.97 16.94
C LEU A 141 -13.87 13.36 16.38
N ASN A 142 -14.64 14.16 17.14
CA ASN A 142 -15.90 14.73 16.73
C ASN A 142 -15.73 16.01 15.90
N GLN A 143 -14.84 16.02 14.92
CA GLN A 143 -14.94 17.05 13.89
C GLN A 143 -15.85 16.56 12.76
N LYS A 144 -17.08 17.11 12.78
CA LYS A 144 -18.00 17.18 11.65
C LYS A 144 -17.22 17.33 10.34
N LYS A 145 -17.65 16.58 9.32
CA LYS A 145 -17.32 16.73 7.90
C LYS A 145 -17.08 18.19 7.52
N SER A 146 -15.90 18.73 7.78
CA SER A 146 -15.45 19.96 7.15
C SER A 146 -14.84 19.53 5.81
N ARG A 147 -15.50 19.92 4.72
CA ARG A 147 -14.93 19.92 3.39
C ARG A 147 -13.61 20.67 3.48
N VAL A 148 -12.51 19.97 3.59
CA VAL A 148 -11.18 20.54 3.48
C VAL A 148 -11.06 21.08 2.06
N ASN A 149 -10.96 22.38 1.94
CA ASN A 149 -10.85 23.08 0.67
C ASN A 149 -9.38 23.01 0.25
N TRP A 150 -9.01 21.93 -0.45
CA TRP A 150 -7.65 21.57 -0.87
C TRP A 150 -6.87 22.70 -1.60
N LYS A 151 -7.58 23.72 -2.08
CA LYS A 151 -6.98 24.84 -2.82
C LYS A 151 -6.44 25.96 -1.94
N LYS A 152 -6.79 26.04 -0.64
CA LYS A 152 -6.42 27.17 0.21
C LYS A 152 -5.26 26.91 1.18
N ASP A 153 -4.99 25.66 1.53
CA ASP A 153 -4.04 25.35 2.61
C ASP A 153 -2.68 24.82 2.14
N VAL A 154 -2.47 24.70 0.84
CA VAL A 154 -1.17 24.39 0.28
C VAL A 154 -0.53 25.70 -0.20
N LYS A 155 0.08 26.44 0.70
CA LYS A 155 1.30 27.18 0.31
C LYS A 155 2.37 26.13 0.05
N ILE A 156 2.32 25.56 -1.14
CA ILE A 156 3.51 25.00 -1.75
C ILE A 156 4.46 26.19 -1.78
N ASN A 157 5.50 26.17 -0.95
CA ASN A 157 6.67 26.93 -1.25
C ASN A 157 7.08 26.45 -2.63
N ARG A 158 6.64 27.17 -3.64
CA ARG A 158 7.23 27.09 -4.96
C ARG A 158 8.70 27.32 -4.68
N ILE A 159 9.48 26.26 -4.82
CA ILE A 159 10.89 26.44 -5.19
C ILE A 159 10.75 27.03 -6.58
N SER A 160 10.72 28.36 -6.59
CA SER A 160 10.82 29.16 -7.77
C SER A 160 12.16 28.88 -8.38
N GLU A 161 12.17 28.85 -9.69
CA GLU A 161 13.34 28.81 -10.55
C GLU A 161 13.92 27.42 -10.83
N VAL A 162 13.13 26.63 -11.55
CA VAL A 162 13.67 25.80 -12.62
C VAL A 162 13.44 26.60 -13.90
N ASP A 163 14.52 26.91 -14.58
CA ASP A 163 14.52 27.60 -15.85
C ASP A 163 13.53 26.95 -16.81
N SER A 164 12.61 27.76 -17.32
CA SER A 164 11.40 27.37 -18.03
C SER A 164 11.63 27.07 -19.52
N GLU A 165 12.74 26.47 -19.90
CA GLU A 165 12.99 26.12 -21.31
C GLU A 165 12.99 24.63 -21.63
N ASP A 166 12.89 23.73 -20.65
CA ASP A 166 12.80 22.30 -20.92
C ASP A 166 11.46 21.75 -20.39
N ASN A 167 10.50 21.60 -21.30
CA ASN A 167 9.19 20.97 -21.08
C ASN A 167 9.32 19.46 -20.88
N THR A 168 10.37 18.97 -20.21
CA THR A 168 10.55 17.57 -19.87
C THR A 168 9.70 17.23 -18.66
N LEU A 169 8.66 16.42 -18.87
CA LEU A 169 7.89 15.81 -17.77
C LEU A 169 8.85 15.12 -16.80
N LEU A 170 8.68 15.39 -15.51
CA LEU A 170 9.43 14.69 -14.46
C LEU A 170 9.02 13.21 -14.50
N LYS A 171 10.00 12.31 -14.46
CA LYS A 171 9.78 10.86 -14.51
C LYS A 171 9.80 10.27 -13.13
N GLU A 172 8.72 9.56 -12.75
CA GLU A 172 8.66 8.78 -11.53
C GLU A 172 8.66 7.28 -11.87
N TYR A 173 9.45 6.51 -11.13
CA TYR A 173 9.58 5.07 -11.34
C TYR A 173 8.83 4.32 -10.26
N HIS A 174 7.89 3.46 -10.68
CA HIS A 174 7.11 2.62 -9.80
C HIS A 174 7.16 1.16 -10.22
N SER A 175 6.98 0.26 -9.24
CA SER A 175 6.85 -1.18 -9.45
C SER A 175 5.82 -1.72 -8.48
N PHE A 176 4.79 -2.36 -9.00
CA PHE A 176 3.69 -2.94 -8.24
C PHE A 176 3.77 -4.46 -8.30
N LEU A 177 3.42 -5.14 -7.21
CA LEU A 177 3.45 -6.61 -7.13
C LEU A 177 2.33 -7.26 -7.97
N ASN A 178 1.26 -6.52 -8.22
CA ASN A 178 0.11 -7.01 -8.96
C ASN A 178 -0.78 -5.82 -9.40
N PRO A 179 -1.74 -6.06 -10.32
CA PRO A 179 -2.63 -5.02 -10.83
C PRO A 179 -3.48 -4.31 -9.77
N LEU A 180 -3.81 -4.97 -8.65
CA LEU A 180 -4.55 -4.36 -7.57
C LEU A 180 -3.77 -3.20 -6.96
N GLU A 181 -2.47 -3.38 -6.69
CA GLU A 181 -1.63 -2.31 -6.12
C GLU A 181 -1.52 -1.12 -7.08
N GLU A 182 -1.40 -1.36 -8.37
CA GLU A 182 -1.37 -0.28 -9.35
C GLU A 182 -2.69 0.51 -9.37
N ILE A 183 -3.84 -0.17 -9.32
CA ILE A 183 -5.15 0.47 -9.24
C ILE A 183 -5.30 1.26 -7.93
N LEU A 184 -4.83 0.72 -6.80
CA LEU A 184 -4.83 1.42 -5.52
C LEU A 184 -3.95 2.68 -5.57
N PHE A 185 -2.80 2.60 -6.24
CA PHE A 185 -1.93 3.74 -6.44
C PHE A 185 -2.67 4.87 -7.17
N TYR A 186 -3.29 4.60 -8.31
CA TYR A 186 -4.03 5.62 -9.05
C TYR A 186 -5.23 6.17 -8.27
N GLN A 187 -5.93 5.32 -7.50
CA GLN A 187 -7.09 5.74 -6.71
C GLN A 187 -6.74 6.68 -5.57
N TYR A 188 -5.67 6.40 -4.83
CA TYR A 188 -5.42 7.06 -3.55
C TYR A 188 -4.27 8.05 -3.58
N ILE A 189 -3.32 7.85 -4.47
CA ILE A 189 -2.15 8.69 -4.60
C ILE A 189 -2.34 9.69 -5.72
N GLY A 190 -3.01 9.23 -6.77
CA GLY A 190 -3.29 10.03 -7.94
C GLY A 190 -2.03 10.34 -8.74
N LEU A 191 -2.27 10.88 -9.93
CA LEU A 191 -1.21 11.38 -10.78
C LEU A 191 -1.01 12.86 -10.51
N ARG A 192 0.23 13.26 -10.41
CA ARG A 192 0.58 14.65 -10.59
C ARG A 192 0.67 14.86 -12.11
N ASN A 193 -0.06 15.82 -12.65
CA ASN A 193 -0.14 16.10 -14.08
C ASN A 193 1.22 16.41 -14.77
N GLU A 194 2.29 16.48 -13.99
CA GLU A 194 3.64 16.85 -14.41
C GLU A 194 4.62 15.67 -14.39
N LEU A 195 4.12 14.44 -14.14
CA LEU A 195 4.98 13.27 -13.93
C LEU A 195 4.64 12.16 -14.91
N GLU A 196 5.66 11.63 -15.57
CA GLU A 196 5.57 10.41 -16.34
C GLU A 196 5.90 9.21 -15.44
N TYR A 197 5.01 8.22 -15.35
CA TYR A 197 5.23 7.00 -14.59
C TYR A 197 5.90 5.95 -15.46
N ILE A 198 7.04 5.44 -15.01
CA ILE A 198 7.80 4.43 -15.73
C ILE A 198 7.91 3.18 -14.85
N PRO A 199 7.57 1.98 -15.38
CA PRO A 199 7.80 0.74 -14.65
C PRO A 199 9.30 0.46 -14.53
N PHE A 200 9.73 -0.09 -13.39
CA PHE A 200 11.09 -0.56 -13.22
C PHE A 200 11.32 -1.89 -13.95
N ASN A 201 12.41 -1.96 -14.69
CA ASN A 201 12.86 -3.20 -15.33
C ASN A 201 13.69 -4.08 -14.38
N GLU A 202 14.03 -3.60 -13.19
CA GLU A 202 14.80 -4.32 -12.18
C GLU A 202 13.99 -4.46 -10.90
N PRO A 203 14.08 -5.57 -10.14
CA PRO A 203 13.31 -5.82 -8.93
C PRO A 203 13.86 -5.04 -7.72
N LEU A 204 14.02 -3.72 -7.88
CA LEU A 204 14.55 -2.84 -6.82
C LEU A 204 13.64 -2.76 -5.60
N PHE A 205 12.33 -2.84 -5.81
CA PHE A 205 11.38 -2.91 -4.70
C PHE A 205 11.70 -4.10 -3.79
N ASP A 206 11.84 -5.29 -4.37
CA ASP A 206 12.11 -6.50 -3.59
C ASP A 206 13.49 -6.44 -2.92
N LEU A 207 14.50 -5.90 -3.62
CA LEU A 207 15.83 -5.70 -3.03
C LEU A 207 15.76 -4.83 -1.77
N TYR A 208 15.17 -3.64 -1.88
CA TYR A 208 15.11 -2.72 -0.75
C TYR A 208 14.18 -3.22 0.37
N TYR A 209 13.07 -3.86 0.02
CA TYR A 209 12.16 -4.43 0.99
C TYR A 209 12.81 -5.58 1.78
N ILE A 210 13.41 -6.56 1.09
CA ILE A 210 14.06 -7.72 1.71
C ILE A 210 15.23 -7.26 2.58
N TYR A 211 16.08 -6.38 2.05
CA TYR A 211 17.20 -5.87 2.81
C TYR A 211 16.75 -5.06 4.04
N GLY A 212 15.77 -4.19 3.89
CA GLY A 212 15.21 -3.41 5.00
C GLY A 212 14.57 -4.27 6.08
N THR A 213 13.87 -5.35 5.71
CA THR A 213 13.27 -6.27 6.69
C THR A 213 14.30 -7.11 7.42
N LEU A 214 15.36 -7.58 6.75
CA LEU A 214 16.46 -8.29 7.42
C LEU A 214 17.23 -7.38 8.39
N LEU A 215 17.43 -6.12 8.03
CA LEU A 215 18.02 -5.12 8.92
C LEU A 215 17.15 -4.86 10.15
N LEU A 216 15.82 -4.78 9.95
CA LEU A 216 14.85 -4.61 11.03
C LEU A 216 14.90 -5.79 12.00
N GLU A 217 14.95 -7.02 11.50
CA GLU A 217 15.07 -8.24 12.30
C GLU A 217 16.40 -8.35 13.07
N ASN A 218 17.42 -7.61 12.65
CA ASN A 218 18.72 -7.49 13.35
C ASN A 218 18.84 -6.17 14.15
N ASP A 219 17.72 -5.56 14.51
CA ASP A 219 17.63 -4.34 15.32
C ASP A 219 18.38 -3.11 14.74
N ASN A 220 18.76 -3.15 13.49
CA ASN A 220 19.37 -2.01 12.79
C ASN A 220 18.30 -1.06 12.25
N PHE A 221 17.57 -0.43 13.17
CA PHE A 221 16.37 0.38 12.86
C PHE A 221 16.65 1.56 11.92
N GLU A 222 17.78 2.23 12.05
CA GLU A 222 18.10 3.39 11.24
C GLU A 222 18.33 3.01 9.77
N LYS A 223 19.15 1.99 9.55
CA LYS A 223 19.42 1.48 8.20
C LYS A 223 18.17 0.81 7.60
N ALA A 224 17.41 0.08 8.41
CA ALA A 224 16.14 -0.51 8.01
C ALA A 224 15.15 0.54 7.52
N GLU A 225 14.93 1.62 8.30
CA GLU A 225 14.04 2.73 7.92
C GLU A 225 14.44 3.33 6.57
N LYS A 226 15.74 3.59 6.36
CA LYS A 226 16.26 4.12 5.09
C LYS A 226 15.86 3.27 3.89
N TYR A 227 16.04 1.94 3.96
CA TYR A 227 15.77 1.06 2.82
C TYR A 227 14.29 0.74 2.66
N LEU A 228 13.52 0.61 3.75
CA LEU A 228 12.08 0.48 3.69
C LEU A 228 11.40 1.73 3.10
N LEU A 229 11.91 2.93 3.39
CA LEU A 229 11.44 4.16 2.75
C LEU A 229 11.79 4.19 1.25
N LYS A 230 12.94 3.65 0.83
CA LYS A 230 13.24 3.48 -0.60
C LYS A 230 12.27 2.50 -1.27
N ALA A 231 11.98 1.36 -0.65
CA ALA A 231 10.98 0.43 -1.14
C ALA A 231 9.59 1.09 -1.25
N LEU A 232 9.19 1.86 -0.23
CA LEU A 232 7.90 2.55 -0.22
C LEU A 232 7.80 3.65 -1.28
N ARG A 233 8.90 4.27 -1.68
CA ARG A 233 8.91 5.20 -2.83
C ARG A 233 8.60 4.50 -4.14
N ILE A 234 9.12 3.28 -4.33
CA ILE A 234 8.88 2.49 -5.53
C ILE A 234 7.46 1.94 -5.55
N ASN A 235 6.96 1.47 -4.39
CA ASN A 235 5.59 0.97 -4.25
C ASN A 235 4.89 1.62 -3.05
N PRO A 236 4.28 2.79 -3.25
CA PRO A 236 3.69 3.57 -2.16
C PRO A 236 2.45 2.94 -1.50
N VAL A 237 1.85 1.93 -2.11
CA VAL A 237 0.66 1.22 -1.60
C VAL A 237 0.97 -0.16 -1.01
N SER A 238 2.26 -0.48 -0.85
CA SER A 238 2.69 -1.76 -0.27
C SER A 238 2.40 -1.82 1.23
N SER A 239 1.28 -2.44 1.61
CA SER A 239 0.88 -2.64 3.02
C SER A 239 1.98 -3.30 3.85
N LYS A 240 2.64 -4.34 3.30
CA LYS A 240 3.74 -5.04 3.98
C LYS A 240 4.93 -4.13 4.31
N THR A 241 5.29 -3.22 3.39
CA THR A 241 6.38 -2.26 3.60
C THR A 241 6.00 -1.22 4.66
N ILE A 242 4.77 -0.71 4.58
CA ILE A 242 4.24 0.23 5.55
C ILE A 242 4.23 -0.39 6.95
N LEU A 243 3.75 -1.65 7.09
CA LEU A 243 3.74 -2.36 8.37
C LEU A 243 5.16 -2.59 8.94
N SER A 244 6.16 -2.80 8.08
CA SER A 244 7.55 -2.91 8.55
C SER A 244 8.09 -1.57 9.08
N LEU A 245 7.70 -0.44 8.50
CA LEU A 245 7.98 0.89 9.06
C LEU A 245 7.23 1.14 10.37
N VAL A 246 5.98 0.66 10.47
CA VAL A 246 5.20 0.73 11.72
C VAL A 246 5.93 0.04 12.87
N ASP A 247 6.57 -1.12 12.64
CA ASP A 247 7.35 -1.80 13.67
C ASP A 247 8.57 -0.98 14.14
N ILE A 248 9.23 -0.27 13.22
CA ILE A 248 10.31 0.66 13.59
C ILE A 248 9.77 1.79 14.47
N TYR A 249 8.64 2.39 14.08
CA TYR A 249 8.06 3.51 14.82
C TYR A 249 7.46 3.08 16.16
N LYS A 250 7.02 1.84 16.28
CA LYS A 250 6.57 1.22 17.53
C LYS A 250 7.67 1.20 18.60
N SER A 251 8.92 0.99 18.20
CA SER A 251 10.07 0.96 19.12
C SER A 251 10.58 2.34 19.54
N LYS A 252 10.15 3.41 18.86
CA LYS A 252 10.64 4.78 19.05
C LYS A 252 9.58 5.67 19.72
N THR A 253 9.70 5.94 21.00
CA THR A 253 8.72 6.75 21.79
C THR A 253 8.40 8.12 21.23
N ARG A 254 9.28 8.73 20.44
CA ARG A 254 9.10 10.07 19.87
C ARG A 254 8.33 10.07 18.52
N THR A 255 8.05 8.90 17.96
CA THR A 255 7.44 8.77 16.63
C THR A 255 6.04 8.17 16.65
N TYR A 256 5.35 8.28 17.80
CA TYR A 256 4.05 7.65 18.06
C TYR A 256 2.95 8.07 17.06
N ASN A 257 2.99 9.33 16.62
CA ASN A 257 2.05 9.81 15.60
C ASN A 257 2.31 9.17 14.23
N ARG A 258 3.59 8.96 13.86
CA ARG A 258 3.94 8.24 12.63
C ARG A 258 3.44 6.81 12.71
N PHE A 259 3.67 6.14 13.83
CA PHE A 259 3.16 4.79 14.07
C PHE A 259 1.66 4.70 13.73
N PHE A 260 0.83 5.56 14.31
CA PHE A 260 -0.62 5.52 14.08
C PHE A 260 -1.01 5.78 12.62
N LEU A 261 -0.46 6.84 12.01
CA LEU A 261 -0.79 7.23 10.64
C LEU A 261 -0.36 6.19 9.61
N TYR A 262 0.86 5.66 9.74
CA TYR A 262 1.32 4.58 8.87
C TYR A 262 0.47 3.32 9.03
N ASN A 263 0.02 3.01 10.24
CA ASN A 263 -0.83 1.86 10.48
C ASN A 263 -2.24 2.02 9.87
N VAL A 264 -2.80 3.24 9.85
CA VAL A 264 -4.04 3.55 9.12
C VAL A 264 -3.87 3.33 7.62
N ASP A 265 -2.75 3.80 7.05
CA ASP A 265 -2.49 3.61 5.62
C ASP A 265 -2.19 2.15 5.28
N ALA A 266 -1.50 1.41 6.15
CA ALA A 266 -1.30 -0.02 5.98
C ALA A 266 -2.64 -0.77 5.87
N LEU A 267 -3.58 -0.49 6.79
CA LEU A 267 -4.91 -1.08 6.76
C LEU A 267 -5.70 -0.69 5.50
N LYS A 268 -5.56 0.56 5.06
CA LYS A 268 -6.22 1.07 3.84
C LYS A 268 -5.81 0.32 2.58
N PHE A 269 -4.53 -0.06 2.47
CA PHE A 269 -3.99 -0.75 1.30
C PHE A 269 -3.92 -2.27 1.46
N ALA A 270 -4.20 -2.80 2.66
CA ALA A 270 -4.12 -4.23 2.93
C ALA A 270 -5.16 -5.03 2.13
N TYR A 271 -4.69 -6.08 1.47
CA TYR A 271 -5.51 -7.05 0.75
C TYR A 271 -5.17 -8.51 1.13
N LYS A 272 -4.41 -8.70 2.20
CA LYS A 272 -4.12 -10.00 2.82
C LYS A 272 -4.57 -9.99 4.26
N ASN A 273 -5.15 -11.11 4.71
CA ASN A 273 -5.63 -11.23 6.08
C ASN A 273 -4.54 -10.99 7.12
N GLU A 274 -3.31 -11.46 6.86
CA GLU A 274 -2.17 -11.29 7.76
C GLU A 274 -1.84 -9.80 7.98
N ASP A 275 -1.88 -8.99 6.90
CA ASP A 275 -1.61 -7.55 6.97
C ASP A 275 -2.72 -6.81 7.73
N ILE A 276 -3.99 -7.16 7.46
CA ILE A 276 -5.15 -6.61 8.18
C ILE A 276 -5.06 -6.93 9.66
N ALA A 277 -4.83 -8.21 10.00
CA ALA A 277 -4.68 -8.64 11.38
C ALA A 277 -3.52 -7.92 12.09
N ARG A 278 -2.39 -7.78 11.41
CA ARG A 278 -1.21 -7.06 11.95
C ARG A 278 -1.53 -5.60 12.21
N ALA A 279 -2.24 -4.92 11.31
CA ALA A 279 -2.68 -3.55 11.51
C ALA A 279 -3.60 -3.42 12.74
N TYR A 280 -4.55 -4.35 12.94
CA TYR A 280 -5.39 -4.33 14.13
C TYR A 280 -4.60 -4.60 15.41
N ARG A 281 -3.65 -5.55 15.41
CA ARG A 281 -2.76 -5.77 16.57
C ARG A 281 -1.93 -4.52 16.91
N ASN A 282 -1.51 -3.78 15.90
CA ASN A 282 -0.79 -2.52 16.10
C ASN A 282 -1.69 -1.45 16.72
N PHE A 283 -2.98 -1.36 16.34
CA PHE A 283 -3.94 -0.50 17.04
C PHE A 283 -4.16 -0.96 18.48
N GLY A 284 -4.26 -2.29 18.72
CA GLY A 284 -4.31 -2.83 20.08
C GLY A 284 -3.14 -2.36 20.92
N PHE A 285 -1.93 -2.49 20.40
CA PHE A 285 -0.72 -1.98 21.07
C PHE A 285 -0.80 -0.46 21.34
N PHE A 286 -1.23 0.32 20.35
CA PHE A 286 -1.42 1.76 20.51
C PHE A 286 -2.32 2.08 21.70
N TYR A 287 -3.46 1.41 21.82
CA TYR A 287 -4.40 1.65 22.92
C TYR A 287 -3.92 1.09 24.27
N VAL A 288 -3.05 0.07 24.30
CA VAL A 288 -2.35 -0.34 25.53
C VAL A 288 -1.44 0.79 26.03
N GLU A 289 -0.65 1.37 25.15
CA GLU A 289 0.25 2.49 25.49
C GLU A 289 -0.51 3.76 25.91
N GLU A 290 -1.71 3.97 25.37
CA GLU A 290 -2.62 5.05 25.79
C GLU A 290 -3.40 4.70 27.07
N ASN A 291 -3.12 3.56 27.70
CA ASN A 291 -3.82 3.05 28.89
C ASN A 291 -5.35 2.89 28.71
N GLN A 292 -5.79 2.60 27.48
CA GLN A 292 -7.18 2.34 27.11
C GLN A 292 -7.36 0.83 26.86
N LEU A 293 -7.23 0.03 27.91
CA LEU A 293 -7.17 -1.43 27.83
C LEU A 293 -8.47 -2.07 27.30
N ASP A 294 -9.62 -1.46 27.57
CA ASP A 294 -10.92 -1.86 27.05
C ASP A 294 -10.97 -1.76 25.53
N ILE A 295 -10.42 -0.69 24.95
CA ILE A 295 -10.33 -0.49 23.52
C ILE A 295 -9.26 -1.39 22.90
N ALA A 296 -8.11 -1.55 23.58
CA ALA A 296 -7.06 -2.44 23.14
C ALA A 296 -7.56 -3.88 22.98
N ALA A 297 -8.39 -4.37 23.93
CA ALA A 297 -9.01 -5.68 23.84
C ALA A 297 -9.82 -5.86 22.56
N VAL A 298 -10.62 -4.84 22.17
CA VAL A 298 -11.39 -4.87 20.93
C VAL A 298 -10.51 -5.11 19.72
N PHE A 299 -9.40 -4.38 19.61
CA PHE A 299 -8.50 -4.49 18.45
C PHE A 299 -7.75 -5.81 18.41
N TYR A 300 -7.28 -6.32 19.55
CA TYR A 300 -6.62 -7.62 19.60
C TYR A 300 -7.58 -8.76 19.28
N ASP A 301 -8.79 -8.76 19.87
CA ASP A 301 -9.81 -9.76 19.60
C ASP A 301 -10.27 -9.71 18.14
N PHE A 302 -10.53 -8.52 17.61
CA PHE A 302 -10.96 -8.35 16.22
C PHE A 302 -9.89 -8.82 15.22
N SER A 303 -8.60 -8.69 15.55
CA SER A 303 -7.49 -9.17 14.72
C SER A 303 -7.53 -10.67 14.47
N LEU A 304 -8.05 -11.44 15.43
CA LEU A 304 -8.16 -12.90 15.35
C LEU A 304 -9.19 -13.39 14.32
N ASN A 305 -10.09 -12.53 13.86
CA ASN A 305 -11.00 -12.84 12.76
C ASN A 305 -10.27 -12.98 11.40
N PHE A 306 -9.06 -12.44 11.29
CA PHE A 306 -8.28 -12.44 10.05
C PHE A 306 -7.10 -13.40 10.11
N ASP A 307 -6.38 -13.44 11.23
CA ASP A 307 -5.20 -14.27 11.38
C ASP A 307 -5.02 -14.71 12.84
N PHE A 308 -4.83 -16.02 13.03
CA PHE A 308 -4.52 -16.58 14.35
C PHE A 308 -3.11 -16.18 14.79
N ASN A 309 -3.01 -15.51 15.92
CA ASN A 309 -1.72 -15.04 16.44
C ASN A 309 -1.59 -15.24 17.96
N LYS A 310 -0.59 -16.02 18.39
CA LYS A 310 -0.33 -16.31 19.79
C LYS A 310 -0.05 -15.07 20.64
N GLN A 311 0.55 -14.05 20.06
CA GLN A 311 0.82 -12.80 20.79
C GLN A 311 -0.47 -12.06 21.10
N ALA A 312 -1.43 -11.99 20.14
CA ALA A 312 -2.73 -11.39 20.40
C ALA A 312 -3.45 -12.04 21.59
N PHE A 313 -3.39 -13.38 21.69
CA PHE A 313 -3.94 -14.07 22.85
C PHE A 313 -3.24 -13.71 24.17
N ARG A 314 -1.91 -13.61 24.18
CA ARG A 314 -1.17 -13.20 25.39
C ARG A 314 -1.55 -11.78 25.83
N GLU A 315 -1.71 -10.87 24.88
CA GLU A 315 -2.16 -9.51 25.17
C GLU A 315 -3.60 -9.49 25.74
N LEU A 316 -4.49 -10.30 25.17
CA LEU A 316 -5.86 -10.44 25.69
C LEU A 316 -5.86 -11.05 27.10
N GLU A 317 -5.04 -12.08 27.37
CA GLU A 317 -4.87 -12.64 28.74
C GLU A 317 -4.35 -11.59 29.71
N TYR A 318 -3.35 -10.79 29.30
CA TYR A 318 -2.85 -9.68 30.12
C TYR A 318 -3.97 -8.67 30.43
N ILE A 319 -4.73 -8.23 29.42
CA ILE A 319 -5.84 -7.29 29.59
C ILE A 319 -6.93 -7.87 30.50
N LYS A 320 -7.25 -9.15 30.35
CA LYS A 320 -8.20 -9.88 31.20
C LYS A 320 -7.72 -9.94 32.67
N SER A 321 -6.41 -10.17 32.89
CA SER A 321 -5.81 -10.17 34.23
C SER A 321 -5.89 -8.81 34.92
N ARG A 322 -6.03 -7.72 34.15
CA ARG A 322 -6.22 -6.36 34.65
C ARG A 322 -7.69 -6.03 34.95
N GLY A 323 -8.61 -6.99 34.77
CA GLY A 323 -10.03 -6.87 35.08
C GLY A 323 -10.90 -6.34 33.94
N PHE A 324 -10.37 -6.25 32.72
CA PHE A 324 -11.14 -5.80 31.54
C PHE A 324 -11.79 -6.96 30.81
N ASN A 325 -12.93 -6.70 30.16
CA ASN A 325 -13.61 -7.69 29.32
C ASN A 325 -12.85 -7.87 28.00
N THR A 326 -12.60 -9.13 27.63
CA THR A 326 -11.95 -9.50 26.36
C THR A 326 -12.86 -10.32 25.46
N GLU A 327 -14.09 -10.62 25.88
CA GLU A 327 -15.10 -11.31 25.09
C GLU A 327 -16.07 -10.26 24.52
N ILE A 328 -15.84 -9.85 23.26
CA ILE A 328 -16.53 -8.73 22.65
C ILE A 328 -17.34 -9.23 21.45
N SER A 329 -18.62 -8.89 21.39
CA SER A 329 -19.39 -9.28 20.21
C SER A 329 -18.84 -8.58 18.96
N ARG A 330 -18.88 -9.28 17.83
CA ARG A 330 -18.40 -8.72 16.55
C ARG A 330 -19.04 -7.37 16.26
N LYS A 331 -20.35 -7.24 16.49
CA LYS A 331 -21.08 -5.99 16.24
C LYS A 331 -20.61 -4.84 17.14
N ASP A 332 -20.31 -5.11 18.41
CA ASP A 332 -19.78 -4.10 19.32
C ASP A 332 -18.34 -3.73 18.95
N ALA A 333 -17.52 -4.70 18.56
CA ALA A 333 -16.17 -4.46 18.08
C ALA A 333 -16.18 -3.54 16.85
N GLU A 334 -16.98 -3.85 15.83
CA GLU A 334 -17.12 -3.04 14.62
C GLU A 334 -17.55 -1.60 14.97
N ARG A 335 -18.55 -1.43 15.82
CA ARG A 335 -19.01 -0.10 16.27
C ARG A 335 -17.92 0.70 17.00
N ILE A 336 -17.13 0.03 17.86
CA ILE A 336 -16.03 0.69 18.59
C ILE A 336 -14.92 1.09 17.61
N ILE A 337 -14.53 0.22 16.69
CA ILE A 337 -13.52 0.50 15.66
C ILE A 337 -13.94 1.70 14.80
N GLU A 338 -15.20 1.72 14.33
CA GLU A 338 -15.74 2.85 13.56
C GLU A 338 -15.75 4.15 14.37
N SER A 339 -16.07 4.09 15.67
CA SER A 339 -16.05 5.26 16.55
C SER A 339 -14.65 5.89 16.67
N LYS A 340 -13.59 5.12 16.41
CA LYS A 340 -12.20 5.58 16.36
C LYS A 340 -11.78 6.07 14.96
N SER A 341 -12.72 6.13 14.00
CA SER A 341 -12.46 6.49 12.61
C SER A 341 -11.46 5.54 11.93
N ILE A 342 -11.41 4.29 12.38
CA ILE A 342 -10.60 3.23 11.81
C ILE A 342 -11.51 2.36 10.93
N GLN A 343 -11.00 1.95 9.79
CA GLN A 343 -11.69 1.09 8.83
C GLN A 343 -11.98 -0.28 9.46
N VAL A 344 -13.17 -0.83 9.22
CA VAL A 344 -13.58 -2.18 9.63
C VAL A 344 -13.32 -3.16 8.47
N GLY A 345 -12.47 -4.13 8.71
CA GLY A 345 -12.13 -5.16 7.73
C GLY A 345 -11.31 -4.64 6.55
N ALA A 346 -11.42 -5.33 5.42
CA ALA A 346 -10.77 -4.92 4.17
C ALA A 346 -11.44 -3.66 3.60
N ASN A 347 -10.65 -2.81 2.94
CA ASN A 347 -11.16 -1.62 2.28
C ASN A 347 -12.21 -1.99 1.21
N PRO A 348 -13.43 -1.40 1.24
CA PRO A 348 -14.45 -1.67 0.23
C PRO A 348 -13.97 -1.50 -1.21
N PHE A 349 -13.13 -0.49 -1.47
CA PHE A 349 -12.54 -0.29 -2.79
C PHE A 349 -11.63 -1.45 -3.20
N VAL A 350 -10.85 -2.00 -2.27
CA VAL A 350 -10.03 -3.21 -2.50
C VAL A 350 -10.91 -4.38 -2.90
N LEU A 351 -12.00 -4.62 -2.15
CA LEU A 351 -12.92 -5.73 -2.43
C LEU A 351 -13.59 -5.59 -3.81
N ASP A 352 -14.05 -4.40 -4.15
CA ASP A 352 -14.70 -4.15 -5.44
C ASP A 352 -13.72 -4.23 -6.60
N THR A 353 -12.50 -3.72 -6.41
CA THR A 353 -11.43 -3.86 -7.40
C THR A 353 -11.06 -5.30 -7.64
N LEU A 354 -10.92 -6.11 -6.57
CA LEU A 354 -10.66 -7.55 -6.68
C LEU A 354 -11.77 -8.27 -7.48
N LYS A 355 -13.04 -7.96 -7.22
CA LYS A 355 -14.16 -8.52 -8.01
C LYS A 355 -14.03 -8.18 -9.50
N GLY A 356 -13.67 -6.92 -9.81
CA GLY A 356 -13.44 -6.47 -11.19
C GLY A 356 -12.30 -7.23 -11.87
N ILE A 357 -11.15 -7.35 -11.18
CA ILE A 357 -9.98 -8.09 -11.68
C ILE A 357 -10.34 -9.57 -11.93
N CYS A 358 -11.02 -10.22 -10.98
CA CYS A 358 -11.43 -11.60 -11.12
C CYS A 358 -12.33 -11.81 -12.35
N ALA A 359 -13.33 -10.97 -12.53
CA ALA A 359 -14.26 -11.05 -13.64
C ALA A 359 -13.58 -10.83 -15.00
N ASP A 360 -12.64 -9.90 -15.09
CA ASP A 360 -11.91 -9.62 -16.32
C ASP A 360 -10.96 -10.78 -16.69
N LEU A 361 -10.22 -11.32 -15.73
CA LEU A 361 -9.35 -12.48 -15.96
C LEU A 361 -10.15 -13.72 -16.38
N GLU A 362 -11.33 -13.95 -15.78
CA GLU A 362 -12.22 -15.03 -16.19
C GLU A 362 -12.71 -14.81 -17.65
N TYR A 363 -13.10 -13.59 -17.99
CA TYR A 363 -13.51 -13.23 -19.36
C TYR A 363 -12.40 -13.48 -20.38
N ARG A 364 -11.15 -13.11 -20.05
CA ARG A 364 -9.97 -13.36 -20.89
C ARG A 364 -9.48 -14.81 -20.89
N LYS A 365 -10.17 -15.70 -20.17
CA LYS A 365 -9.81 -17.13 -20.00
C LYS A 365 -8.43 -17.32 -19.32
N ASN A 366 -7.95 -16.31 -18.60
CA ASN A 366 -6.77 -16.44 -17.75
C ASN A 366 -7.19 -17.04 -16.39
N TYR A 367 -7.44 -18.34 -16.41
CA TYR A 367 -7.98 -19.04 -15.25
C TYR A 367 -7.02 -19.10 -14.07
N SER A 368 -5.70 -19.22 -14.33
CA SER A 368 -4.69 -19.22 -13.27
C SER A 368 -4.63 -17.88 -12.53
N GLY A 369 -4.62 -16.76 -13.27
CA GLY A 369 -4.69 -15.42 -12.69
C GLY A 369 -6.01 -15.18 -11.95
N ALA A 370 -7.14 -15.57 -12.56
CA ALA A 370 -8.44 -15.46 -11.92
C ALA A 370 -8.50 -16.24 -10.60
N LEU A 371 -7.99 -17.47 -10.57
CA LEU A 371 -7.92 -18.30 -9.38
C LEU A 371 -7.11 -17.65 -8.26
N TYR A 372 -5.97 -17.03 -8.60
CA TYR A 372 -5.14 -16.32 -7.64
C TYR A 372 -5.93 -15.19 -6.95
N PHE A 373 -6.59 -14.34 -7.72
CA PHE A 373 -7.34 -13.21 -7.15
C PHE A 373 -8.66 -13.62 -6.48
N TYR A 374 -9.34 -14.67 -6.98
CA TYR A 374 -10.51 -15.22 -6.29
C TYR A 374 -10.16 -15.80 -4.92
N ARG A 375 -8.98 -16.42 -4.76
CA ARG A 375 -8.52 -16.89 -3.45
C ARG A 375 -8.31 -15.72 -2.48
N ILE A 376 -7.66 -14.64 -2.92
CA ILE A 376 -7.51 -13.42 -2.11
C ILE A 376 -8.90 -12.87 -1.72
N LEU A 377 -9.81 -12.74 -2.68
CA LEU A 377 -11.16 -12.24 -2.43
C LEU A 377 -11.93 -13.14 -1.45
N TYR A 378 -11.82 -14.46 -1.60
CA TYR A 378 -12.45 -15.41 -0.69
C TYR A 378 -11.86 -15.32 0.72
N ASP A 379 -10.55 -15.19 0.84
CA ASP A 379 -9.90 -15.06 2.14
C ASP A 379 -10.38 -13.82 2.90
N LEU A 380 -10.63 -12.73 2.20
CA LEU A 380 -11.11 -11.47 2.79
C LEU A 380 -12.61 -11.51 3.11
N THR A 381 -13.43 -12.20 2.31
CA THR A 381 -14.91 -12.11 2.40
C THR A 381 -15.57 -13.34 2.99
N LYS A 382 -14.91 -14.51 2.86
CA LYS A 382 -15.49 -15.84 3.14
C LYS A 382 -16.83 -16.08 2.42
N ASP A 383 -17.02 -15.43 1.26
CA ASP A 383 -18.26 -15.52 0.48
C ASP A 383 -18.33 -16.85 -0.27
N ASN A 384 -19.42 -17.60 -0.04
CA ASN A 384 -19.69 -18.88 -0.68
C ASN A 384 -19.85 -18.78 -2.21
N ILE A 385 -20.28 -17.62 -2.73
CA ILE A 385 -20.37 -17.39 -4.19
C ILE A 385 -18.96 -17.37 -4.78
N VAL A 386 -18.02 -16.71 -4.10
CA VAL A 386 -16.60 -16.68 -4.49
C VAL A 386 -15.99 -18.08 -4.42
N LEU A 387 -16.32 -18.87 -3.39
CA LEU A 387 -15.87 -20.26 -3.27
C LEU A 387 -16.38 -21.11 -4.44
N GLY A 388 -17.65 -20.94 -4.82
CA GLY A 388 -18.21 -21.61 -5.99
C GLY A 388 -17.48 -21.27 -7.29
N LYS A 389 -17.04 -20.01 -7.45
CA LYS A 389 -16.21 -19.58 -8.58
C LYS A 389 -14.84 -20.26 -8.57
N ILE A 390 -14.15 -20.31 -7.43
CA ILE A 390 -12.87 -21.01 -7.26
C ILE A 390 -12.99 -22.46 -7.74
N ASN A 391 -13.99 -23.19 -7.23
CA ASN A 391 -14.21 -24.60 -7.59
C ASN A 391 -14.48 -24.76 -9.10
N SER A 392 -15.30 -23.88 -9.68
CA SER A 392 -15.60 -23.91 -11.12
C SER A 392 -14.37 -23.68 -11.99
N ILE A 393 -13.48 -22.78 -11.57
CA ILE A 393 -12.28 -22.44 -12.33
C ILE A 393 -11.22 -23.54 -12.18
N GLN A 394 -11.06 -24.13 -10.99
CA GLN A 394 -10.14 -25.25 -10.77
C GLN A 394 -10.42 -26.45 -11.69
N ASN A 395 -11.70 -26.68 -12.03
CA ASN A 395 -12.09 -27.75 -12.96
C ASN A 395 -11.81 -27.41 -14.44
N ARG A 396 -11.36 -26.18 -14.77
CA ARG A 396 -11.06 -25.73 -16.13
C ARG A 396 -9.55 -25.58 -16.40
N ILE A 397 -8.72 -25.65 -15.36
CA ILE A 397 -7.25 -25.69 -15.43
C ILE A 397 -6.77 -27.12 -15.47
#